data_7e13b77677f11b88cb54567e9a3b68a2
#
_entry.id   7e13b77677f11b88cb54567e9a3b68a2
#
_cell.length_a   1.000
_cell.length_b   1.000
_cell.length_c   1.000
_cell.angle_alpha   90.00
_cell.angle_beta   90.00
_cell.angle_gamma   90.00
#
_symmetry.space_group_name_H-M   'P 1'
#
loop_
_entity.id
_entity.type
_entity.pdbx_description
1 polymer ?
#
loop_
_entity_poly.entity_id
_entity_poly.type
_entity_poly.pdbx_seq_one_letter_code
_entity_poly.pdbx_strand_id
1 'polypeptide(L)'
;MDNMIKERILDFHKSGIPEFIRRDIVVNHVKDMVTTIVGGRKTGKTYLTYQIIDDLIREKRIKSLKQVCYLHFDDETLATLKAEELSKIDKIFLSLLDGNGGKENLLFVFDELHNVPGWENFVLRLKKKSNWLVIVTGSTAELEEDKVAKQLRGKTFTNRVYPLSFREFLRFNGSSLDLARMSGTDKAEAMRLFEDYMDKGSYPAAATLEPSLIRQLLQNYFNSIVVSDFILNKNIQNPAACKAYLRNLLQKNACPYTHKKELNNLKSIGFNLAPKTISEWFSLSEDVYFTGHAGINTSSLKRISQNYRKIYCCDWAMANAVSGWNEKRTSRTLEAIVFWHLNREGFKVTYDIVGQEKYEVDFVVSSPGEKALFAIQVCSDIGDETTMTRETRSLHLLCKYNPVIKPLILTQFEPSGKFDIPVLSILDFMSGEFLRK
;
A
#
# COMPACT_ATOMS: atom_id res chain seq x y z
N MET A 1 -10.85 -29.78 17.89
CA MET A 1 -9.79 -28.85 17.52
C MET A 1 -8.74 -29.49 16.63
N ASP A 2 -7.99 -30.49 17.07
CA ASP A 2 -6.93 -31.12 16.25
C ASP A 2 -7.48 -31.65 14.91
N ASN A 3 -8.69 -32.23 14.89
CA ASN A 3 -9.39 -32.64 13.65
C ASN A 3 -9.73 -31.42 12.77
N MET A 4 -10.16 -30.31 13.34
CA MET A 4 -10.49 -29.09 12.60
C MET A 4 -9.25 -28.51 11.87
N ILE A 5 -8.11 -28.39 12.58
CA ILE A 5 -6.85 -27.92 11.97
C ILE A 5 -6.44 -28.87 10.84
N LYS A 6 -6.54 -30.19 11.09
CA LYS A 6 -6.26 -31.23 10.10
C LYS A 6 -7.16 -31.09 8.86
N GLU A 7 -8.46 -30.91 9.06
CA GLU A 7 -9.44 -30.71 7.98
C GLU A 7 -9.09 -29.47 7.13
N ARG A 8 -8.79 -28.33 7.74
CA ARG A 8 -8.42 -27.10 7.00
C ARG A 8 -7.17 -27.29 6.15
N ILE A 9 -6.15 -27.99 6.65
CA ILE A 9 -4.94 -28.32 5.88
C ILE A 9 -5.29 -29.22 4.70
N LEU A 10 -6.08 -30.26 4.92
CA LEU A 10 -6.48 -31.21 3.88
C LEU A 10 -7.40 -30.58 2.84
N ASP A 11 -8.31 -29.68 3.25
CA ASP A 11 -9.16 -28.91 2.35
C ASP A 11 -8.33 -28.06 1.39
N PHE A 12 -7.29 -27.39 1.90
CA PHE A 12 -6.36 -26.65 1.06
C PHE A 12 -5.62 -27.59 0.08
N HIS A 13 -5.14 -28.75 0.53
CA HIS A 13 -4.47 -29.71 -0.36
C HIS A 13 -5.40 -30.24 -1.45
N LYS A 14 -6.69 -30.41 -1.15
CA LYS A 14 -7.71 -30.88 -2.10
C LYS A 14 -8.14 -29.80 -3.07
N SER A 15 -8.40 -28.59 -2.59
CA SER A 15 -8.87 -27.46 -3.40
C SER A 15 -7.79 -26.91 -4.31
N GLY A 16 -6.53 -27.00 -3.88
CA GLY A 16 -5.40 -26.45 -4.61
C GLY A 16 -5.31 -24.92 -4.51
N ILE A 17 -4.45 -24.36 -5.35
CA ILE A 17 -4.28 -22.91 -5.50
C ILE A 17 -5.33 -22.42 -6.52
N PRO A 18 -6.15 -21.40 -6.18
CA PRO A 18 -7.08 -20.82 -7.14
C PRO A 18 -6.33 -20.13 -8.28
N GLU A 19 -7.02 -19.91 -9.40
CA GLU A 19 -6.49 -19.08 -10.47
C GLU A 19 -6.23 -17.66 -9.96
N PHE A 20 -5.12 -17.06 -10.38
CA PHE A 20 -4.75 -15.71 -10.00
C PHE A 20 -3.98 -14.98 -11.10
N ILE A 21 -4.08 -13.68 -11.09
CA ILE A 21 -3.28 -12.80 -11.94
C ILE A 21 -2.02 -12.42 -11.16
N ARG A 22 -0.85 -12.66 -11.75
CA ARG A 22 0.44 -12.43 -11.10
C ARG A 22 0.69 -10.96 -10.81
N ARG A 23 1.22 -10.71 -9.60
CA ARG A 23 1.67 -9.40 -9.14
C ARG A 23 3.17 -9.22 -9.46
N ASP A 24 3.61 -7.98 -9.63
CA ASP A 24 5.02 -7.63 -9.88
C ASP A 24 5.87 -7.60 -8.58
N ILE A 25 5.28 -7.98 -7.47
CA ILE A 25 5.92 -7.96 -6.16
C ILE A 25 6.90 -9.14 -6.05
N VAL A 26 8.18 -8.82 -5.88
CA VAL A 26 9.21 -9.81 -5.56
C VAL A 26 9.26 -9.98 -4.06
N VAL A 27 8.93 -11.18 -3.59
CA VAL A 27 9.00 -11.51 -2.17
C VAL A 27 10.34 -12.18 -1.86
N ASN A 28 11.14 -11.51 -1.07
CA ASN A 28 12.43 -12.04 -0.66
C ASN A 28 12.29 -12.94 0.57
N HIS A 29 12.85 -14.14 0.48
CA HIS A 29 12.93 -15.10 1.57
C HIS A 29 14.36 -15.16 2.11
N VAL A 30 14.58 -14.56 3.25
CA VAL A 30 15.88 -14.59 3.92
C VAL A 30 15.96 -15.82 4.83
N LYS A 31 17.09 -16.54 4.75
CA LYS A 31 17.33 -17.71 5.60
C LYS A 31 17.24 -17.31 7.08
N ASP A 32 16.63 -18.16 7.89
CA ASP A 32 16.43 -17.98 9.34
C ASP A 32 15.56 -16.77 9.74
N MET A 33 14.89 -16.12 8.78
CA MET A 33 13.92 -15.07 9.01
C MET A 33 12.50 -15.51 8.66
N VAL A 34 11.53 -14.96 9.37
CA VAL A 34 10.11 -15.07 9.03
C VAL A 34 9.81 -14.08 7.93
N THR A 35 9.19 -14.53 6.86
CA THR A 35 8.71 -13.64 5.80
C THR A 35 7.36 -13.07 6.23
N THR A 36 7.29 -11.77 6.44
CA THR A 36 6.03 -11.08 6.71
C THR A 36 5.52 -10.37 5.45
N ILE A 37 4.22 -10.48 5.20
CA ILE A 37 3.53 -9.83 4.10
C ILE A 37 2.47 -8.90 4.71
N VAL A 38 2.69 -7.61 4.56
CA VAL A 38 1.86 -6.56 5.17
C VAL A 38 1.23 -5.68 4.11
N GLY A 39 0.11 -5.05 4.44
CA GLY A 39 -0.57 -4.14 3.52
C GLY A 39 -2.05 -4.01 3.85
N GLY A 40 -2.71 -2.99 3.32
CA GLY A 40 -4.11 -2.71 3.58
C GLY A 40 -5.06 -3.89 3.28
N ARG A 41 -6.27 -3.83 3.83
CA ARG A 41 -7.31 -4.80 3.47
C ARG A 41 -7.58 -4.77 1.98
N LYS A 42 -7.91 -5.93 1.39
CA LYS A 42 -8.29 -6.07 -0.03
C LYS A 42 -7.19 -5.72 -1.05
N THR A 43 -5.92 -5.58 -0.63
CA THR A 43 -4.79 -5.32 -1.54
C THR A 43 -4.27 -6.56 -2.26
N GLY A 44 -4.76 -7.76 -1.91
CA GLY A 44 -4.38 -9.03 -2.56
C GLY A 44 -3.29 -9.83 -1.84
N LYS A 45 -3.06 -9.61 -0.53
CA LYS A 45 -2.09 -10.38 0.28
C LYS A 45 -2.28 -11.89 0.18
N THR A 46 -3.51 -12.37 0.36
CA THR A 46 -3.87 -13.80 0.24
C THR A 46 -3.47 -14.38 -1.12
N TYR A 47 -3.80 -13.68 -2.22
CA TYR A 47 -3.42 -14.11 -3.57
C TYR A 47 -1.91 -14.06 -3.82
N LEU A 48 -1.20 -13.13 -3.18
CA LEU A 48 0.26 -13.11 -3.21
C LEU A 48 0.85 -14.34 -2.52
N THR A 49 0.24 -14.85 -1.44
CA THR A 49 0.70 -16.11 -0.83
C THR A 49 0.55 -17.29 -1.77
N TYR A 50 -0.53 -17.35 -2.56
CA TYR A 50 -0.72 -18.38 -3.59
C TYR A 50 0.33 -18.26 -4.71
N GLN A 51 0.65 -17.04 -5.14
CA GLN A 51 1.74 -16.81 -6.09
C GLN A 51 3.08 -17.32 -5.53
N ILE A 52 3.39 -17.04 -4.28
CA ILE A 52 4.62 -17.51 -3.65
C ILE A 52 4.68 -19.04 -3.58
N ILE A 53 3.57 -19.70 -3.24
CA ILE A 53 3.49 -21.17 -3.22
C ILE A 53 3.76 -21.73 -4.63
N ASP A 54 3.12 -21.16 -5.66
CA ASP A 54 3.34 -21.53 -7.06
C ASP A 54 4.81 -21.34 -7.48
N ASP A 55 5.42 -20.20 -7.13
CA ASP A 55 6.82 -19.92 -7.41
C ASP A 55 7.76 -20.94 -6.76
N LEU A 56 7.55 -21.23 -5.48
CA LEU A 56 8.37 -22.22 -4.75
C LEU A 56 8.25 -23.65 -5.31
N ILE A 57 7.08 -24.02 -5.85
CA ILE A 57 6.89 -25.29 -6.54
C ILE A 57 7.63 -25.29 -7.89
N ARG A 58 7.50 -24.24 -8.70
CA ARG A 58 8.19 -24.07 -9.99
C ARG A 58 9.71 -24.08 -9.83
N GLU A 59 10.21 -23.43 -8.78
CA GLU A 59 11.64 -23.41 -8.42
C GLU A 59 12.12 -24.74 -7.80
N LYS A 60 11.23 -25.72 -7.62
CA LYS A 60 11.53 -27.02 -6.98
C LYS A 60 12.06 -26.90 -5.54
N ARG A 61 11.76 -25.80 -4.85
CA ARG A 61 12.10 -25.60 -3.43
C ARG A 61 11.15 -26.38 -2.51
N ILE A 62 9.91 -26.57 -2.95
CA ILE A 62 8.94 -27.53 -2.42
C ILE A 62 8.45 -28.41 -3.58
N LYS A 63 8.08 -29.67 -3.29
CA LYS A 63 7.74 -30.66 -4.33
C LYS A 63 6.27 -30.60 -4.73
N SER A 64 5.40 -30.31 -3.78
CA SER A 64 3.95 -30.30 -3.99
C SER A 64 3.23 -29.58 -2.85
N LEU A 65 1.93 -29.34 -3.02
CA LEU A 65 1.05 -28.74 -1.98
C LEU A 65 1.01 -29.56 -0.70
N LYS A 66 1.31 -30.88 -0.73
CA LYS A 66 1.41 -31.70 0.50
C LYS A 66 2.47 -31.20 1.48
N GLN A 67 3.48 -30.43 1.01
CA GLN A 67 4.52 -29.83 1.85
C GLN A 67 4.13 -28.43 2.36
N VAL A 68 2.90 -27.97 2.13
CA VAL A 68 2.39 -26.65 2.50
C VAL A 68 1.35 -26.77 3.61
N CYS A 69 1.62 -26.17 4.76
CA CYS A 69 0.63 -25.94 5.80
C CYS A 69 0.04 -24.54 5.59
N TYR A 70 -1.13 -24.45 4.98
CA TYR A 70 -1.85 -23.20 4.76
C TYR A 70 -3.03 -23.09 5.72
N LEU A 71 -3.08 -22.00 6.51
CA LEU A 71 -4.17 -21.71 7.44
C LEU A 71 -4.54 -20.24 7.38
N HIS A 72 -5.84 -19.94 7.25
CA HIS A 72 -6.39 -18.58 7.13
C HIS A 72 -7.14 -18.21 8.41
N PHE A 73 -6.60 -17.26 9.18
CA PHE A 73 -7.09 -16.92 10.53
C PHE A 73 -8.21 -15.87 10.56
N ASP A 74 -8.77 -15.48 9.41
CA ASP A 74 -10.08 -14.82 9.34
C ASP A 74 -11.25 -15.83 9.36
N ASP A 75 -10.96 -17.14 9.30
CA ASP A 75 -11.95 -18.20 9.51
C ASP A 75 -12.43 -18.16 10.97
N GLU A 76 -13.75 -18.12 11.17
CA GLU A 76 -14.38 -17.98 12.49
C GLU A 76 -13.89 -19.02 13.50
N THR A 77 -13.56 -20.23 13.03
CA THR A 77 -13.06 -21.31 13.89
C THR A 77 -11.60 -21.17 14.26
N LEU A 78 -10.75 -20.73 13.30
CA LEU A 78 -9.32 -20.53 13.53
C LEU A 78 -9.03 -19.21 14.28
N ALA A 79 -9.84 -18.19 14.12
CA ALA A 79 -9.70 -16.91 14.83
C ALA A 79 -9.92 -17.04 16.36
N THR A 80 -10.58 -18.10 16.82
CA THR A 80 -10.80 -18.37 18.25
C THR A 80 -9.67 -19.15 18.93
N LEU A 81 -8.66 -19.59 18.17
CA LEU A 81 -7.53 -20.34 18.72
C LEU A 81 -6.72 -19.51 19.73
N LYS A 82 -6.26 -20.20 20.77
CA LYS A 82 -5.34 -19.61 21.75
C LYS A 82 -3.88 -19.94 21.40
N ALA A 83 -2.95 -19.19 21.98
CA ALA A 83 -1.51 -19.38 21.74
C ALA A 83 -1.02 -20.82 22.02
N GLU A 84 -1.58 -21.48 23.05
CA GLU A 84 -1.24 -22.88 23.37
C GLU A 84 -1.66 -23.85 22.26
N GLU A 85 -2.76 -23.54 21.57
CA GLU A 85 -3.33 -24.36 20.51
C GLU A 85 -2.55 -24.23 19.21
N LEU A 86 -2.02 -23.03 18.92
CA LEU A 86 -1.07 -22.83 17.81
C LEU A 86 0.13 -23.78 17.92
N SER A 87 0.55 -24.10 19.16
CA SER A 87 1.70 -24.97 19.40
C SER A 87 1.54 -26.40 18.88
N LYS A 88 0.33 -26.83 18.52
CA LYS A 88 0.03 -28.16 17.99
C LYS A 88 0.05 -28.24 16.47
N ILE A 89 -0.03 -27.10 15.76
CA ILE A 89 -0.19 -27.06 14.30
C ILE A 89 0.92 -27.80 13.58
N ASP A 90 2.17 -27.60 13.96
CA ASP A 90 3.31 -28.29 13.32
C ASP A 90 3.26 -29.82 13.55
N LYS A 91 2.87 -30.28 14.75
CA LYS A 91 2.74 -31.72 15.03
C LYS A 91 1.60 -32.33 14.20
N ILE A 92 0.46 -31.65 14.12
CA ILE A 92 -0.69 -32.08 13.29
C ILE A 92 -0.28 -32.16 11.83
N PHE A 93 0.39 -31.12 11.31
CA PHE A 93 0.83 -31.10 9.92
C PHE A 93 1.85 -32.21 9.64
N LEU A 94 2.85 -32.41 10.51
CA LEU A 94 3.82 -33.46 10.35
C LEU A 94 3.18 -34.86 10.38
N SER A 95 2.09 -35.09 11.12
CA SER A 95 1.36 -36.34 11.13
C SER A 95 0.64 -36.68 9.81
N LEU A 96 0.48 -35.67 8.91
CA LEU A 96 -0.08 -35.85 7.57
C LEU A 96 0.96 -36.21 6.52
N LEU A 97 2.25 -36.13 6.87
CA LEU A 97 3.35 -36.40 5.96
C LEU A 97 3.84 -37.85 6.15
N ASP A 98 4.05 -38.58 5.06
CA ASP A 98 4.45 -39.99 5.03
C ASP A 98 5.87 -40.19 5.59
N GLY A 99 6.04 -40.12 6.90
CA GLY A 99 7.25 -40.56 7.66
C GLY A 99 8.53 -39.73 7.49
N ASN A 100 8.68 -38.88 6.46
CA ASN A 100 9.88 -38.11 6.16
C ASN A 100 9.78 -36.58 6.47
N GLY A 101 8.69 -36.15 7.08
CA GLY A 101 8.36 -34.72 7.23
C GLY A 101 9.39 -33.87 7.97
N GLY A 102 10.26 -34.45 8.79
CA GLY A 102 11.29 -33.70 9.53
C GLY A 102 12.54 -33.34 8.72
N LYS A 103 12.77 -33.98 7.58
CA LYS A 103 13.95 -33.78 6.70
C LYS A 103 13.63 -32.99 5.43
N GLU A 104 12.35 -32.77 5.11
CA GLU A 104 11.94 -32.07 3.91
C GLU A 104 11.84 -30.56 4.12
N ASN A 105 11.92 -29.81 3.03
CA ASN A 105 11.58 -28.40 3.04
C ASN A 105 10.06 -28.26 3.19
N LEU A 106 9.62 -27.60 4.22
CA LEU A 106 8.20 -27.37 4.48
C LEU A 106 7.90 -25.86 4.42
N LEU A 107 6.70 -25.55 3.95
CA LEU A 107 6.19 -24.18 3.92
C LEU A 107 4.99 -24.05 4.86
N PHE A 108 5.06 -23.12 5.78
CA PHE A 108 3.98 -22.70 6.64
C PHE A 108 3.50 -21.33 6.20
N VAL A 109 2.24 -21.21 5.83
CA VAL A 109 1.59 -19.95 5.45
C VAL A 109 0.44 -19.71 6.42
N PHE A 110 0.54 -18.64 7.17
CA PHE A 110 -0.46 -18.20 8.14
C PHE A 110 -1.03 -16.86 7.71
N ASP A 111 -2.19 -16.92 7.07
CA ASP A 111 -2.86 -15.73 6.55
C ASP A 111 -3.68 -15.06 7.66
N GLU A 112 -3.48 -13.75 7.87
CA GLU A 112 -4.08 -12.91 8.93
C GLU A 112 -3.83 -13.44 10.37
N LEU A 113 -2.65 -14.05 10.65
CA LEU A 113 -2.29 -14.63 11.94
C LEU A 113 -2.30 -13.64 13.11
N HIS A 114 -2.15 -12.36 12.83
CA HIS A 114 -2.17 -11.30 13.83
C HIS A 114 -3.48 -11.24 14.63
N ASN A 115 -4.55 -11.88 14.16
CA ASN A 115 -5.81 -12.02 14.90
C ASN A 115 -5.70 -12.91 16.14
N VAL A 116 -4.64 -13.74 16.26
CA VAL A 116 -4.44 -14.65 17.40
C VAL A 116 -3.40 -14.09 18.37
N PRO A 117 -3.76 -13.67 19.59
CA PRO A 117 -2.80 -13.13 20.55
C PRO A 117 -1.70 -14.13 20.91
N GLY A 118 -0.44 -13.68 20.96
CA GLY A 118 0.72 -14.49 21.36
C GLY A 118 1.27 -15.41 20.27
N TRP A 119 0.88 -15.22 19.02
CA TRP A 119 1.32 -15.99 17.85
C TRP A 119 2.85 -15.92 17.59
N GLU A 120 3.52 -14.89 18.06
CA GLU A 120 4.92 -14.61 17.74
C GLU A 120 5.87 -15.71 18.26
N ASN A 121 5.62 -16.21 19.47
CA ASN A 121 6.42 -17.29 20.06
C ASN A 121 6.28 -18.60 19.28
N PHE A 122 5.08 -18.86 18.75
CA PHE A 122 4.81 -20.02 17.91
C PHE A 122 5.63 -19.93 16.60
N VAL A 123 5.58 -18.83 15.90
CA VAL A 123 6.29 -18.61 14.65
C VAL A 123 7.81 -18.67 14.85
N LEU A 124 8.34 -18.06 15.92
CA LEU A 124 9.75 -18.17 16.29
C LEU A 124 10.18 -19.61 16.56
N ARG A 125 9.32 -20.42 17.16
CA ARG A 125 9.60 -21.84 17.40
C ARG A 125 9.67 -22.62 16.10
N LEU A 126 8.76 -22.39 15.15
CA LEU A 126 8.80 -23.02 13.82
C LEU A 126 10.10 -22.66 13.10
N LYS A 127 10.53 -21.42 13.18
CA LYS A 127 11.72 -20.92 12.48
C LYS A 127 13.06 -21.44 13.03
N LYS A 128 13.05 -22.14 14.17
CA LYS A 128 14.24 -22.89 14.64
C LYS A 128 14.61 -24.07 13.70
N LYS A 129 13.69 -24.51 12.85
CA LYS A 129 13.96 -25.51 11.81
C LYS A 129 14.43 -24.79 10.55
N SER A 130 15.71 -24.94 10.20
CA SER A 130 16.37 -24.18 9.12
C SER A 130 15.82 -24.46 7.71
N ASN A 131 15.23 -25.64 7.51
CA ASN A 131 14.60 -26.06 6.24
C ASN A 131 13.12 -25.69 6.12
N TRP A 132 12.53 -25.04 7.14
CA TRP A 132 11.14 -24.60 7.09
C TRP A 132 11.05 -23.13 6.72
N LEU A 133 10.23 -22.84 5.72
CA LEU A 133 9.83 -21.48 5.38
C LEU A 133 8.56 -21.13 6.14
N VAL A 134 8.52 -19.93 6.70
CA VAL A 134 7.36 -19.43 7.44
C VAL A 134 6.97 -18.07 6.87
N ILE A 135 5.74 -17.97 6.40
CA ILE A 135 5.12 -16.76 5.86
C ILE A 135 3.95 -16.40 6.76
N VAL A 136 3.89 -15.13 7.16
CA VAL A 136 2.78 -14.58 7.93
C VAL A 136 2.24 -13.37 7.22
N THR A 137 0.92 -13.26 7.06
CA THR A 137 0.31 -12.04 6.54
C THR A 137 -0.46 -11.28 7.60
N GLY A 138 -0.67 -9.99 7.37
CA GLY A 138 -1.55 -9.16 8.18
C GLY A 138 -1.90 -7.83 7.55
N SER A 139 -3.05 -7.31 7.95
CA SER A 139 -3.63 -6.08 7.41
C SER A 139 -3.25 -4.82 8.19
N THR A 140 -2.36 -4.93 9.19
CA THR A 140 -1.90 -3.81 10.02
C THR A 140 -0.39 -3.70 10.04
N ALA A 141 0.12 -2.48 10.22
CA ALA A 141 1.55 -2.22 10.44
C ALA A 141 2.06 -2.77 11.78
N GLU A 142 1.20 -3.41 12.58
CA GLU A 142 1.65 -4.15 13.77
C GLU A 142 2.65 -5.25 13.43
N LEU A 143 2.63 -5.73 12.17
CA LEU A 143 3.62 -6.66 11.60
C LEU A 143 4.84 -5.94 11.00
N GLU A 144 4.86 -4.61 10.92
CA GLU A 144 6.04 -3.85 10.46
C GLU A 144 7.15 -3.79 11.53
N GLU A 145 8.34 -3.46 11.07
CA GLU A 145 9.62 -3.69 11.78
C GLU A 145 9.70 -3.24 13.23
N ASP A 146 9.00 -2.19 13.66
CA ASP A 146 9.19 -1.63 15.00
C ASP A 146 8.45 -2.37 16.13
N LYS A 147 7.28 -2.94 15.86
CA LYS A 147 6.48 -3.63 16.89
C LYS A 147 6.75 -5.14 16.90
N VAL A 148 6.72 -5.77 15.75
CA VAL A 148 6.97 -7.21 15.60
C VAL A 148 8.47 -7.52 15.64
N ALA A 149 9.33 -6.61 15.17
CA ALA A 149 10.78 -6.78 15.32
C ALA A 149 11.21 -6.88 16.78
N LYS A 150 10.58 -6.17 17.70
CA LYS A 150 10.82 -6.34 19.14
C LYS A 150 10.37 -7.73 19.62
N GLN A 151 9.21 -8.20 19.19
CA GLN A 151 8.65 -9.49 19.59
C GLN A 151 9.34 -10.68 18.89
N LEU A 152 9.59 -10.56 17.59
CA LEU A 152 10.33 -11.54 16.79
C LEU A 152 11.86 -11.35 16.84
N ARG A 153 12.35 -10.44 17.71
CA ARG A 153 13.79 -10.24 17.99
C ARG A 153 14.61 -9.96 16.72
N GLY A 154 14.09 -9.14 15.79
CA GLY A 154 14.76 -8.82 14.54
C GLY A 154 14.83 -9.98 13.52
N LYS A 155 14.01 -11.02 13.67
CA LYS A 155 13.98 -12.19 12.78
C LYS A 155 12.86 -12.14 11.75
N THR A 156 12.51 -10.97 11.26
CA THR A 156 11.51 -10.78 10.21
C THR A 156 12.12 -10.11 8.99
N PHE A 157 11.61 -10.50 7.83
CA PHE A 157 11.83 -9.79 6.58
C PHE A 157 10.46 -9.38 6.01
N THR A 158 10.19 -8.09 6.06
CA THR A 158 8.87 -7.54 5.75
C THR A 158 8.76 -7.14 4.28
N ASN A 159 7.70 -7.59 3.62
CA ASN A 159 7.35 -7.25 2.26
C ASN A 159 6.00 -6.53 2.27
N ARG A 160 5.96 -5.30 1.77
CA ARG A 160 4.76 -4.48 1.74
C ARG A 160 3.97 -4.67 0.45
N VAL A 161 2.68 -4.93 0.57
CA VAL A 161 1.75 -5.08 -0.56
C VAL A 161 0.90 -3.83 -0.67
N TYR A 162 1.13 -3.10 -1.75
CA TYR A 162 0.27 -2.00 -2.15
C TYR A 162 -0.93 -2.50 -2.98
N PRO A 163 -2.01 -1.74 -3.13
CA PRO A 163 -2.97 -1.98 -4.21
C PRO A 163 -2.28 -2.05 -5.58
N LEU A 164 -2.98 -2.31 -6.68
CA LEU A 164 -2.34 -2.47 -8.01
C LEU A 164 -1.53 -1.25 -8.43
N SER A 165 -0.34 -1.48 -9.00
CA SER A 165 0.34 -0.50 -9.84
C SER A 165 -0.40 -0.37 -11.18
N PHE A 166 -0.11 0.69 -11.97
CA PHE A 166 -0.72 0.82 -13.29
C PHE A 166 -0.34 -0.36 -14.20
N ARG A 167 0.91 -0.83 -14.15
CA ARG A 167 1.36 -2.03 -14.90
C ARG A 167 0.59 -3.28 -14.51
N GLU A 168 0.33 -3.48 -13.22
CA GLU A 168 -0.50 -4.58 -12.75
C GLU A 168 -1.96 -4.40 -13.18
N PHE A 169 -2.50 -3.17 -13.12
CA PHE A 169 -3.85 -2.85 -13.59
C PHE A 169 -4.04 -3.18 -15.09
N LEU A 170 -3.05 -2.88 -15.94
CA LEU A 170 -3.05 -3.28 -17.35
C LEU A 170 -3.23 -4.80 -17.48
N ARG A 171 -2.45 -5.57 -16.72
CA ARG A 171 -2.51 -7.04 -16.73
C ARG A 171 -3.85 -7.56 -16.23
N PHE A 172 -4.43 -6.94 -15.20
CA PHE A 172 -5.76 -7.29 -14.68
C PHE A 172 -6.87 -7.03 -15.70
N ASN A 173 -6.68 -6.09 -16.63
CA ASN A 173 -7.58 -5.82 -17.75
C ASN A 173 -7.20 -6.59 -19.04
N GLY A 174 -6.34 -7.61 -18.94
CA GLY A 174 -5.96 -8.46 -20.08
C GLY A 174 -4.99 -7.81 -21.06
N SER A 175 -4.46 -6.61 -20.75
CA SER A 175 -3.50 -5.92 -21.62
C SER A 175 -2.07 -6.42 -21.34
N SER A 176 -1.31 -6.64 -22.43
CA SER A 176 0.10 -7.01 -22.42
C SER A 176 1.03 -5.86 -22.81
N LEU A 177 0.56 -4.62 -22.77
CA LEU A 177 1.34 -3.44 -23.13
C LEU A 177 2.61 -3.32 -22.30
N ASP A 178 3.73 -3.08 -22.98
CA ASP A 178 5.01 -2.72 -22.37
C ASP A 178 5.15 -1.20 -22.38
N LEU A 179 4.97 -0.56 -21.21
CA LEU A 179 5.03 0.89 -21.06
C LEU A 179 6.39 1.49 -21.48
N ALA A 180 7.46 0.68 -21.53
CA ALA A 180 8.78 1.13 -21.97
C ALA A 180 8.93 1.15 -23.50
N ARG A 181 8.04 0.45 -24.23
CA ARG A 181 8.15 0.23 -25.70
C ARG A 181 6.80 0.38 -26.38
N MET A 182 6.17 1.54 -26.24
CA MET A 182 4.85 1.80 -26.83
C MET A 182 4.95 2.42 -28.23
N SER A 183 4.21 1.87 -29.18
CA SER A 183 3.86 2.54 -30.45
C SER A 183 2.82 3.64 -30.21
N GLY A 184 2.48 4.41 -31.24
CA GLY A 184 1.43 5.45 -31.13
C GLY A 184 0.05 4.87 -30.78
N THR A 185 -0.30 3.71 -31.33
CA THR A 185 -1.56 2.99 -31.00
C THR A 185 -1.54 2.46 -29.59
N ASP A 186 -0.39 1.92 -29.12
CA ASP A 186 -0.22 1.43 -27.75
C ASP A 186 -0.37 2.56 -26.72
N LYS A 187 0.17 3.76 -27.02
CA LYS A 187 0.02 4.94 -26.17
C LYS A 187 -1.44 5.36 -26.03
N ALA A 188 -2.22 5.32 -27.10
CA ALA A 188 -3.64 5.63 -27.05
C ALA A 188 -4.43 4.63 -26.19
N GLU A 189 -4.15 3.32 -26.36
CA GLU A 189 -4.74 2.28 -25.50
C GLU A 189 -4.31 2.42 -24.06
N ALA A 190 -3.03 2.64 -23.79
CA ALA A 190 -2.50 2.84 -22.45
C ALA A 190 -3.12 4.05 -21.76
N MET A 191 -3.34 5.16 -22.49
CA MET A 191 -3.97 6.36 -21.94
C MET A 191 -5.43 6.09 -21.58
N ARG A 192 -6.20 5.41 -22.44
CA ARG A 192 -7.57 5.01 -22.12
C ARG A 192 -7.63 4.13 -20.87
N LEU A 193 -6.73 3.14 -20.74
CA LEU A 193 -6.64 2.29 -19.55
C LEU A 193 -6.12 3.06 -18.32
N PHE A 194 -5.34 4.12 -18.52
CA PHE A 194 -4.92 5.01 -17.43
C PHE A 194 -6.09 5.85 -16.90
N GLU A 195 -6.97 6.33 -17.78
CA GLU A 195 -8.22 7.00 -17.39
C GLU A 195 -9.13 6.04 -16.61
N ASP A 196 -9.28 4.80 -17.09
CA ASP A 196 -9.97 3.75 -16.33
C ASP A 196 -9.33 3.51 -14.94
N TYR A 197 -8.00 3.54 -14.84
CA TYR A 197 -7.28 3.39 -13.58
C TYR A 197 -7.51 4.57 -12.63
N MET A 198 -7.58 5.79 -13.17
CA MET A 198 -7.94 6.98 -12.40
C MET A 198 -9.35 6.87 -11.81
N ASP A 199 -10.31 6.36 -12.58
CA ASP A 199 -11.72 6.27 -12.20
C ASP A 199 -12.01 5.06 -11.30
N LYS A 200 -11.47 3.89 -11.63
CA LYS A 200 -11.70 2.62 -10.91
C LYS A 200 -10.86 2.49 -9.64
N GLY A 201 -9.72 3.17 -9.59
CA GLY A 201 -8.76 3.04 -8.50
C GLY A 201 -7.84 1.83 -8.66
N SER A 202 -7.17 1.51 -7.57
CA SER A 202 -6.08 0.53 -7.54
C SER A 202 -6.40 -0.78 -6.82
N TYR A 203 -7.61 -0.95 -6.28
CA TYR A 203 -7.99 -2.23 -5.67
C TYR A 203 -8.16 -3.34 -6.73
N PRO A 204 -7.59 -4.55 -6.50
CA PRO A 204 -7.67 -5.65 -7.46
C PRO A 204 -9.10 -5.97 -7.93
N ALA A 205 -10.06 -6.01 -7.00
CA ALA A 205 -11.44 -6.30 -7.35
C ALA A 205 -12.13 -5.19 -8.16
N ALA A 206 -11.70 -3.92 -8.01
CA ALA A 206 -12.24 -2.81 -8.77
C ALA A 206 -11.75 -2.81 -10.23
N ALA A 207 -10.53 -3.31 -10.49
CA ALA A 207 -9.92 -3.30 -11.81
C ALA A 207 -10.76 -4.04 -12.86
N THR A 208 -11.37 -5.15 -12.48
CA THR A 208 -12.15 -6.03 -13.38
C THR A 208 -13.66 -5.86 -13.26
N LEU A 209 -14.13 -4.97 -12.37
CA LEU A 209 -15.56 -4.78 -12.13
C LEU A 209 -16.18 -3.80 -13.13
N GLU A 210 -17.45 -3.99 -13.42
CA GLU A 210 -18.25 -3.05 -14.21
C GLU A 210 -18.31 -1.66 -13.55
N PRO A 211 -18.15 -0.57 -14.32
CA PRO A 211 -18.08 0.80 -13.77
C PRO A 211 -19.25 1.19 -12.84
N SER A 212 -20.45 0.70 -13.13
CA SER A 212 -21.68 0.97 -12.34
C SER A 212 -21.59 0.46 -10.90
N LEU A 213 -20.81 -0.59 -10.63
CA LEU A 213 -20.68 -1.26 -9.33
C LEU A 213 -19.49 -0.77 -8.50
N ILE A 214 -18.54 -0.06 -9.11
CA ILE A 214 -17.30 0.34 -8.45
C ILE A 214 -17.55 1.24 -7.25
N ARG A 215 -18.42 2.24 -7.40
CA ARG A 215 -18.75 3.15 -6.30
C ARG A 215 -19.29 2.40 -5.08
N GLN A 216 -20.18 1.44 -5.29
CA GLN A 216 -20.73 0.63 -4.20
C GLN A 216 -19.67 -0.25 -3.56
N LEU A 217 -18.78 -0.89 -4.36
CA LEU A 217 -17.67 -1.69 -3.87
C LEU A 217 -16.75 -0.86 -2.96
N LEU A 218 -16.33 0.32 -3.42
CA LEU A 218 -15.41 1.19 -2.67
C LEU A 218 -16.03 1.76 -1.40
N GLN A 219 -17.34 2.08 -1.41
CA GLN A 219 -18.07 2.46 -0.20
C GLN A 219 -18.17 1.29 0.80
N ASN A 220 -18.37 0.06 0.33
CA ASN A 220 -18.37 -1.13 1.17
C ASN A 220 -16.98 -1.39 1.76
N TYR A 221 -15.90 -1.19 0.99
CA TYR A 221 -14.53 -1.31 1.49
C TYR A 221 -14.24 -0.26 2.56
N PHE A 222 -14.60 1.00 2.32
CA PHE A 222 -14.49 2.05 3.33
C PHE A 222 -15.22 1.67 4.64
N ASN A 223 -16.48 1.24 4.55
CA ASN A 223 -17.26 0.84 5.73
C ASN A 223 -16.61 -0.36 6.46
N SER A 224 -16.11 -1.35 5.72
CA SER A 224 -15.42 -2.50 6.30
C SER A 224 -14.14 -2.09 7.05
N ILE A 225 -13.30 -1.23 6.46
CA ILE A 225 -12.09 -0.70 7.10
C ILE A 225 -12.46 0.06 8.38
N VAL A 226 -13.46 0.97 8.31
CA VAL A 226 -13.91 1.75 9.48
C VAL A 226 -14.35 0.84 10.62
N VAL A 227 -15.16 -0.17 10.32
CA VAL A 227 -15.71 -1.07 11.35
C VAL A 227 -14.62 -2.00 11.88
N SER A 228 -13.94 -2.72 11.01
CA SER A 228 -13.01 -3.78 11.44
C SER A 228 -11.70 -3.23 11.98
N ASP A 229 -11.08 -2.27 11.28
CA ASP A 229 -9.71 -1.85 11.60
C ASP A 229 -9.66 -0.71 12.62
N PHE A 230 -10.71 0.12 12.68
CA PHE A 230 -10.79 1.22 13.64
C PHE A 230 -11.68 0.89 14.83
N ILE A 231 -12.99 0.66 14.59
CA ILE A 231 -13.97 0.60 15.68
C ILE A 231 -13.77 -0.63 16.55
N LEU A 232 -13.77 -1.82 15.94
CA LEU A 232 -13.67 -3.10 16.68
C LEU A 232 -12.26 -3.35 17.18
N ASN A 233 -11.26 -3.23 16.32
CA ASN A 233 -9.87 -3.55 16.68
C ASN A 233 -9.29 -2.63 17.77
N LYS A 234 -9.65 -1.35 17.79
CA LYS A 234 -9.13 -0.36 18.76
C LYS A 234 -10.16 0.08 19.81
N ASN A 235 -11.32 -0.56 19.84
CA ASN A 235 -12.40 -0.28 20.81
C ASN A 235 -12.73 1.22 20.89
N ILE A 236 -12.95 1.86 19.74
CA ILE A 236 -13.18 3.30 19.64
C ILE A 236 -14.51 3.67 20.27
N GLN A 237 -14.48 4.54 21.29
CA GLN A 237 -15.64 4.93 22.10
C GLN A 237 -16.65 5.82 21.33
N ASN A 238 -16.22 6.55 20.31
CA ASN A 238 -17.09 7.38 19.49
C ASN A 238 -17.01 6.99 18.00
N PRO A 239 -17.73 5.93 17.58
CA PRO A 239 -17.74 5.45 16.19
C PRO A 239 -18.18 6.51 15.18
N ALA A 240 -19.15 7.35 15.51
CA ALA A 240 -19.67 8.38 14.62
C ALA A 240 -18.61 9.46 14.32
N ALA A 241 -17.91 9.93 15.34
CA ALA A 241 -16.82 10.90 15.19
C ALA A 241 -15.65 10.30 14.40
N CYS A 242 -15.29 9.03 14.66
CA CYS A 242 -14.25 8.34 13.92
C CYS A 242 -14.61 8.21 12.43
N LYS A 243 -15.82 7.81 12.11
CA LYS A 243 -16.29 7.73 10.72
C LYS A 243 -16.28 9.10 10.03
N ALA A 244 -16.69 10.17 10.72
CA ALA A 244 -16.61 11.53 10.20
C ALA A 244 -15.16 11.96 9.96
N TYR A 245 -14.26 11.66 10.89
CA TYR A 245 -12.82 11.91 10.76
C TYR A 245 -12.22 11.24 9.53
N LEU A 246 -12.50 9.95 9.32
CA LEU A 246 -11.96 9.20 8.18
C LEU A 246 -12.53 9.70 6.84
N ARG A 247 -13.80 10.10 6.80
CA ARG A 247 -14.37 10.78 5.61
C ARG A 247 -13.66 12.09 5.31
N ASN A 248 -13.36 12.89 6.34
CA ASN A 248 -12.62 14.14 6.16
C ASN A 248 -11.20 13.90 5.66
N LEU A 249 -10.52 12.82 6.09
CA LEU A 249 -9.22 12.43 5.54
C LEU A 249 -9.32 12.12 4.03
N LEU A 250 -10.32 11.36 3.61
CA LEU A 250 -10.55 11.06 2.19
C LEU A 250 -10.80 12.33 1.37
N GLN A 251 -11.54 13.33 1.91
CA GLN A 251 -11.74 14.62 1.26
C GLN A 251 -10.45 15.43 1.08
N LYS A 252 -9.44 15.14 1.89
CA LYS A 252 -8.12 15.81 1.88
C LYS A 252 -7.07 15.06 1.07
N ASN A 253 -7.48 14.12 0.23
CA ASN A 253 -6.53 13.46 -0.67
C ASN A 253 -5.72 14.50 -1.46
N ALA A 254 -4.38 14.36 -1.45
CA ALA A 254 -3.43 15.31 -2.02
C ALA A 254 -3.59 16.75 -1.49
N CYS A 255 -3.88 16.92 -0.19
CA CYS A 255 -4.05 18.23 0.41
C CYS A 255 -3.24 18.37 1.71
N PRO A 256 -2.84 19.60 2.05
CA PRO A 256 -2.21 19.90 3.34
C PRO A 256 -3.13 19.57 4.54
N TYR A 257 -2.54 18.95 5.54
CA TYR A 257 -3.21 18.48 6.75
C TYR A 257 -2.48 18.95 8.00
N THR A 258 -3.26 19.33 9.04
CA THR A 258 -2.76 19.49 10.39
C THR A 258 -3.80 19.00 11.41
N HIS A 259 -3.35 18.38 12.51
CA HIS A 259 -4.23 17.87 13.55
C HIS A 259 -5.13 18.97 14.15
N LYS A 260 -4.59 20.20 14.33
CA LYS A 260 -5.34 21.35 14.86
C LYS A 260 -6.51 21.75 13.96
N LYS A 261 -6.27 21.82 12.63
CA LYS A 261 -7.33 22.17 11.67
C LYS A 261 -8.41 21.10 11.65
N GLU A 262 -8.01 19.83 11.72
CA GLU A 262 -8.95 18.72 11.73
C GLU A 262 -9.80 18.68 12.99
N LEU A 263 -9.18 18.88 14.17
CA LEU A 263 -9.91 18.97 15.42
C LEU A 263 -10.98 20.07 15.37
N ASN A 264 -10.63 21.26 14.83
CA ASN A 264 -11.58 22.36 14.68
C ASN A 264 -12.73 22.02 13.71
N ASN A 265 -12.43 21.32 12.60
CA ASN A 265 -13.46 20.87 11.66
C ASN A 265 -14.46 19.91 12.34
N LEU A 266 -13.97 18.92 13.10
CA LEU A 266 -14.84 17.99 13.81
C LEU A 266 -15.65 18.68 14.90
N LYS A 267 -15.05 19.66 15.59
CA LYS A 267 -15.75 20.46 16.58
C LYS A 267 -16.89 21.28 15.95
N SER A 268 -16.70 21.85 14.77
CA SER A 268 -17.73 22.65 14.07
C SER A 268 -18.96 21.81 13.66
N ILE A 269 -18.82 20.50 13.53
CA ILE A 269 -19.92 19.56 13.25
C ILE A 269 -20.41 18.81 14.51
N GLY A 270 -20.04 19.29 15.70
CA GLY A 270 -20.58 18.80 16.98
C GLY A 270 -19.76 17.72 17.70
N PHE A 271 -18.58 17.34 17.20
CA PHE A 271 -17.72 16.36 17.87
C PHE A 271 -16.64 17.03 18.72
N ASN A 272 -16.78 16.98 20.03
CA ASN A 272 -15.77 17.45 20.98
C ASN A 272 -14.78 16.33 21.30
N LEU A 273 -13.59 16.39 20.69
CA LEU A 273 -12.53 15.40 20.84
C LEU A 273 -11.29 16.04 21.48
N ALA A 274 -10.49 15.21 22.17
CA ALA A 274 -9.18 15.64 22.65
C ALA A 274 -8.17 15.70 21.50
N PRO A 275 -7.18 16.61 21.50
CA PRO A 275 -6.11 16.64 20.49
C PRO A 275 -5.37 15.31 20.35
N LYS A 276 -5.16 14.60 21.46
CA LYS A 276 -4.54 13.27 21.50
C LYS A 276 -5.31 12.25 20.66
N THR A 277 -6.63 12.26 20.72
CA THR A 277 -7.48 11.35 19.92
C THR A 277 -7.26 11.52 18.42
N ILE A 278 -7.15 12.77 17.94
CA ILE A 278 -6.87 13.03 16.51
C ILE A 278 -5.49 12.50 16.12
N SER A 279 -4.48 12.68 16.97
CA SER A 279 -3.14 12.15 16.73
C SER A 279 -3.11 10.62 16.69
N GLU A 280 -3.84 9.97 17.62
CA GLU A 280 -3.96 8.51 17.67
C GLU A 280 -4.70 7.96 16.44
N TRP A 281 -5.80 8.58 16.02
CA TRP A 281 -6.54 8.16 14.83
C TRP A 281 -5.76 8.40 13.55
N PHE A 282 -4.95 9.47 13.51
CA PHE A 282 -4.06 9.70 12.39
C PHE A 282 -3.01 8.59 12.29
N SER A 283 -2.29 8.30 13.38
CA SER A 283 -1.32 7.21 13.42
C SER A 283 -1.96 5.88 13.04
N LEU A 284 -3.16 5.60 13.57
CA LEU A 284 -3.90 4.38 13.22
C LEU A 284 -4.25 4.33 11.73
N SER A 285 -4.60 5.48 11.09
CA SER A 285 -4.89 5.50 9.65
C SER A 285 -3.69 5.11 8.78
N GLU A 286 -2.48 5.39 9.26
CA GLU A 286 -1.25 4.94 8.63
C GLU A 286 -0.94 3.47 8.95
N ASP A 287 -1.13 3.08 10.21
CA ASP A 287 -0.91 1.70 10.68
C ASP A 287 -1.79 0.67 9.95
N VAL A 288 -3.00 1.03 9.51
CA VAL A 288 -3.89 0.16 8.73
C VAL A 288 -3.78 0.39 7.22
N TYR A 289 -2.80 1.16 6.78
CA TYR A 289 -2.57 1.51 5.38
C TYR A 289 -3.77 2.21 4.70
N PHE A 290 -4.57 2.91 5.46
CA PHE A 290 -5.70 3.69 4.94
C PHE A 290 -5.24 4.99 4.30
N THR A 291 -4.18 5.61 4.86
CA THR A 291 -3.53 6.80 4.31
C THR A 291 -2.01 6.66 4.35
N GLY A 292 -1.33 7.41 3.47
CA GLY A 292 0.07 7.77 3.60
C GLY A 292 0.21 9.28 3.65
N HIS A 293 1.41 9.79 3.90
CA HIS A 293 1.66 11.22 3.86
C HIS A 293 3.04 11.56 3.31
N ALA A 294 3.15 12.73 2.70
CA ALA A 294 4.41 13.39 2.45
C ALA A 294 4.64 14.43 3.56
N GLY A 295 5.76 14.32 4.27
CA GLY A 295 6.21 15.35 5.21
C GLY A 295 6.83 16.53 4.48
N ILE A 296 6.96 17.69 5.16
CA ILE A 296 7.66 18.83 4.60
C ILE A 296 9.17 18.55 4.50
N ASN A 297 9.78 18.91 3.38
CA ASN A 297 11.21 18.78 3.15
C ASN A 297 11.98 19.84 3.99
N THR A 298 12.40 19.47 5.19
CA THR A 298 13.09 20.38 6.09
C THR A 298 13.91 19.60 7.13
N SER A 299 15.03 20.17 7.55
CA SER A 299 15.81 19.71 8.72
C SER A 299 15.36 20.38 10.04
N SER A 300 14.47 21.36 9.98
CA SER A 300 13.99 22.09 11.16
C SER A 300 13.03 21.24 11.98
N LEU A 301 13.45 20.81 13.16
CA LEU A 301 12.61 20.08 14.12
C LEU A 301 11.34 20.86 14.45
N LYS A 302 11.38 22.18 14.52
CA LYS A 302 10.22 23.05 14.77
C LYS A 302 9.19 22.91 13.62
N ARG A 303 9.61 22.93 12.37
CA ARG A 303 8.70 22.75 11.21
C ARG A 303 8.15 21.33 11.18
N ILE A 304 8.96 20.32 11.43
CA ILE A 304 8.53 18.92 11.53
C ILE A 304 7.51 18.74 12.66
N SER A 305 7.74 19.33 13.83
CA SER A 305 6.84 19.23 14.99
C SER A 305 5.50 19.94 14.80
N GLN A 306 5.42 20.92 13.89
CA GLN A 306 4.16 21.58 13.52
C GLN A 306 3.24 20.70 12.69
N ASN A 307 3.66 19.44 12.38
CA ASN A 307 2.86 18.44 11.67
C ASN A 307 2.29 18.91 10.32
N TYR A 308 3.08 19.69 9.56
CA TYR A 308 2.73 19.99 8.18
C TYR A 308 2.93 18.74 7.33
N ARG A 309 1.85 18.18 6.84
CA ARG A 309 1.85 16.97 6.02
C ARG A 309 0.86 17.15 4.87
N LYS A 310 1.12 16.47 3.77
CA LYS A 310 0.18 16.33 2.66
C LYS A 310 -0.32 14.89 2.67
N ILE A 311 -1.63 14.70 2.74
CA ILE A 311 -2.25 13.37 2.91
C ILE A 311 -2.51 12.73 1.54
N TYR A 312 -2.28 11.43 1.46
CA TYR A 312 -2.61 10.61 0.29
C TYR A 312 -3.40 9.39 0.74
N CYS A 313 -4.63 9.25 0.24
CA CYS A 313 -5.46 8.09 0.51
C CYS A 313 -4.88 6.85 -0.20
N CYS A 314 -5.00 5.67 0.42
CA CYS A 314 -4.49 4.42 -0.16
C CYS A 314 -5.08 4.12 -1.54
N ASP A 315 -6.30 4.62 -1.78
CA ASP A 315 -6.99 4.54 -3.06
C ASP A 315 -7.76 5.84 -3.32
N TRP A 316 -7.42 6.52 -4.41
CA TRP A 316 -8.01 7.79 -4.81
C TRP A 316 -9.46 7.66 -5.26
N ALA A 317 -9.82 6.52 -5.90
CA ALA A 317 -11.20 6.27 -6.31
C ALA A 317 -12.11 6.03 -5.10
N MET A 318 -11.61 5.40 -4.02
CA MET A 318 -12.34 5.31 -2.76
C MET A 318 -12.56 6.71 -2.16
N ALA A 319 -11.55 7.58 -2.21
CA ALA A 319 -11.72 8.97 -1.78
C ALA A 319 -12.83 9.67 -2.58
N ASN A 320 -12.90 9.45 -3.89
CA ASN A 320 -13.93 9.98 -4.76
C ASN A 320 -15.32 9.36 -4.48
N ALA A 321 -15.40 8.05 -4.29
CA ALA A 321 -16.65 7.33 -4.05
C ALA A 321 -17.33 7.72 -2.74
N VAL A 322 -16.54 8.01 -1.69
CA VAL A 322 -17.04 8.30 -0.33
C VAL A 322 -17.32 9.77 -0.10
N SER A 323 -16.50 10.67 -0.65
CA SER A 323 -16.60 12.11 -0.39
C SER A 323 -17.39 12.92 -1.42
N GLY A 324 -17.89 12.27 -2.49
CA GLY A 324 -18.61 12.91 -3.61
C GLY A 324 -17.65 13.51 -4.65
N TRP A 325 -18.06 13.67 -5.88
CA TRP A 325 -17.24 14.14 -6.99
C TRP A 325 -17.13 15.67 -7.03
N ASN A 326 -16.00 16.23 -7.47
CA ASN A 326 -15.83 17.63 -7.80
C ASN A 326 -14.67 17.80 -8.82
N GLU A 327 -14.71 18.83 -9.66
CA GLU A 327 -13.80 19.07 -10.81
C GLU A 327 -12.29 19.16 -10.45
N LYS A 328 -11.94 19.66 -9.26
CA LYS A 328 -10.53 19.75 -8.82
C LYS A 328 -9.88 18.42 -8.50
N ARG A 329 -10.58 17.29 -8.69
CA ARG A 329 -10.11 15.97 -8.28
C ARG A 329 -9.17 15.33 -9.27
N THR A 330 -9.24 15.68 -10.56
CA THR A 330 -8.35 15.10 -11.58
C THR A 330 -6.89 15.32 -11.22
N SER A 331 -6.48 16.56 -10.95
CA SER A 331 -5.11 16.87 -10.54
C SER A 331 -4.72 16.19 -9.23
N ARG A 332 -5.62 16.16 -8.23
CA ARG A 332 -5.36 15.47 -6.94
C ARG A 332 -5.27 13.95 -7.09
N THR A 333 -6.07 13.38 -8.00
CA THR A 333 -6.00 11.95 -8.33
C THR A 333 -4.66 11.62 -8.97
N LEU A 334 -4.25 12.43 -9.96
CA LEU A 334 -2.97 12.25 -10.64
C LEU A 334 -1.79 12.37 -9.66
N GLU A 335 -1.84 13.37 -8.80
CA GLU A 335 -0.84 13.55 -7.74
C GLU A 335 -0.79 12.35 -6.77
N ALA A 336 -1.93 11.83 -6.34
CA ALA A 336 -1.99 10.66 -5.48
C ALA A 336 -1.42 9.40 -6.17
N ILE A 337 -1.68 9.22 -7.46
CA ILE A 337 -1.12 8.14 -8.26
C ILE A 337 0.42 8.23 -8.30
N VAL A 338 0.96 9.42 -8.56
CA VAL A 338 2.41 9.67 -8.56
C VAL A 338 3.01 9.40 -7.18
N PHE A 339 2.38 9.88 -6.11
CA PHE A 339 2.82 9.60 -4.73
C PHE A 339 2.97 8.10 -4.46
N TRP A 340 1.93 7.32 -4.77
CA TRP A 340 1.96 5.89 -4.53
C TRP A 340 2.89 5.14 -5.48
N HIS A 341 3.08 5.62 -6.71
CA HIS A 341 4.07 5.07 -7.62
C HIS A 341 5.48 5.24 -7.04
N LEU A 342 5.87 6.44 -6.64
CA LEU A 342 7.17 6.72 -6.02
C LEU A 342 7.42 5.89 -4.74
N ASN A 343 6.40 5.73 -3.89
CA ASN A 343 6.51 4.92 -2.69
C ASN A 343 6.72 3.42 -3.00
N ARG A 344 6.06 2.89 -4.06
CA ARG A 344 6.27 1.50 -4.52
C ARG A 344 7.68 1.27 -5.01
N GLU A 345 8.26 2.24 -5.70
CA GLU A 345 9.65 2.21 -6.17
C GLU A 345 10.67 2.41 -5.04
N GLY A 346 10.22 2.58 -3.79
CA GLY A 346 11.07 2.68 -2.60
C GLY A 346 11.66 4.06 -2.35
N PHE A 347 11.20 5.10 -3.03
CA PHE A 347 11.67 6.46 -2.80
C PHE A 347 11.10 7.05 -1.50
N LYS A 348 11.91 7.88 -0.85
CA LYS A 348 11.43 8.78 0.18
C LYS A 348 10.81 10.01 -0.48
N VAL A 349 9.53 10.24 -0.22
CA VAL A 349 8.74 11.32 -0.80
C VAL A 349 8.40 12.36 0.26
N THR A 350 8.76 13.60 -0.02
CA THR A 350 8.43 14.78 0.78
C THR A 350 7.85 15.85 -0.15
N TYR A 351 7.26 16.92 0.39
CA TYR A 351 6.88 18.11 -0.37
C TYR A 351 7.62 19.32 0.17
N ASP A 352 7.66 20.43 -0.57
CA ASP A 352 8.28 21.66 -0.08
C ASP A 352 7.41 22.90 -0.30
N ILE A 353 7.70 23.94 0.47
CA ILE A 353 7.09 25.27 0.35
C ILE A 353 8.22 26.28 0.24
N VAL A 354 8.36 26.90 -0.93
CA VAL A 354 9.48 27.76 -1.28
C VAL A 354 9.05 29.23 -1.48
N GLY A 355 10.01 30.12 -1.29
CA GLY A 355 9.84 31.56 -1.47
C GLY A 355 9.00 32.25 -0.38
N GLN A 356 8.94 33.58 -0.44
CA GLN A 356 8.18 34.39 0.51
C GLN A 356 6.66 34.25 0.31
N GLU A 357 6.24 34.03 -0.92
CA GLU A 357 4.84 33.82 -1.32
C GLU A 357 4.36 32.38 -1.09
N LYS A 358 5.23 31.49 -0.56
CA LYS A 358 4.90 30.12 -0.18
C LYS A 358 4.41 29.23 -1.32
N TYR A 359 5.15 29.22 -2.43
CA TYR A 359 4.86 28.31 -3.55
C TYR A 359 5.11 26.86 -3.12
N GLU A 360 4.18 25.98 -3.46
CA GLU A 360 4.27 24.57 -3.18
C GLU A 360 5.03 23.84 -4.30
N VAL A 361 5.94 22.93 -3.92
CA VAL A 361 6.51 21.90 -4.79
C VAL A 361 5.90 20.58 -4.35
N ASP A 362 5.18 19.90 -5.26
CA ASP A 362 4.37 18.74 -4.92
C ASP A 362 5.22 17.62 -4.33
N PHE A 363 6.36 17.32 -4.95
CA PHE A 363 7.26 16.28 -4.44
C PHE A 363 8.72 16.68 -4.49
N VAL A 364 9.43 16.39 -3.42
CA VAL A 364 10.89 16.32 -3.35
C VAL A 364 11.25 14.87 -3.04
N VAL A 365 11.94 14.23 -3.97
CA VAL A 365 12.14 12.79 -4.02
C VAL A 365 13.61 12.45 -3.78
N SER A 366 13.90 11.48 -2.91
CA SER A 366 15.24 10.97 -2.64
C SER A 366 15.22 9.45 -2.49
N SER A 367 16.35 8.80 -2.81
CA SER A 367 16.57 7.42 -2.37
C SER A 367 16.73 7.37 -0.84
N PRO A 368 16.42 6.25 -0.18
CA PRO A 368 16.60 6.11 1.25
C PRO A 368 18.04 6.39 1.67
N GLY A 369 18.23 7.34 2.60
CA GLY A 369 19.57 7.73 3.10
C GLY A 369 20.35 8.68 2.20
N GLU A 370 19.83 9.08 1.04
CA GLU A 370 20.48 9.97 0.09
C GLU A 370 19.89 11.38 0.10
N LYS A 371 20.61 12.32 -0.55
CA LYS A 371 20.11 13.68 -0.79
C LYS A 371 18.97 13.66 -1.79
N ALA A 372 18.15 14.72 -1.81
CA ALA A 372 17.09 14.90 -2.79
C ALA A 372 17.64 14.84 -4.22
N LEU A 373 16.99 14.02 -5.06
CA LEU A 373 17.36 13.79 -6.46
C LEU A 373 16.49 14.60 -7.42
N PHE A 374 15.17 14.62 -7.18
CA PHE A 374 14.19 15.26 -8.05
C PHE A 374 13.27 16.17 -7.27
N ALA A 375 12.84 17.28 -7.92
CA ALA A 375 11.71 18.09 -7.54
C ALA A 375 10.64 17.94 -8.62
N ILE A 376 9.49 17.42 -8.26
CA ILE A 376 8.45 17.04 -9.21
C ILE A 376 7.20 17.89 -8.96
N GLN A 377 6.66 18.49 -10.04
CA GLN A 377 5.37 19.13 -10.05
C GLN A 377 4.41 18.31 -10.90
N VAL A 378 3.16 18.15 -10.46
CA VAL A 378 2.15 17.33 -11.14
C VAL A 378 0.97 18.19 -11.55
N CYS A 379 0.68 18.25 -12.84
CA CYS A 379 -0.47 18.97 -13.37
C CYS A 379 -1.20 18.15 -14.44
N SER A 380 -2.48 18.38 -14.62
CA SER A 380 -3.26 17.68 -15.65
C SER A 380 -2.85 18.12 -17.06
N ASP A 381 -2.61 19.43 -17.22
CA ASP A 381 -2.23 20.04 -18.49
C ASP A 381 -1.40 21.30 -18.23
N ILE A 382 -0.48 21.60 -19.14
CA ILE A 382 0.38 22.82 -19.15
C ILE A 382 0.20 23.65 -20.41
N GLY A 383 -0.88 23.43 -21.15
CA GLY A 383 -1.13 24.12 -22.42
C GLY A 383 -1.36 25.63 -22.32
N ASP A 384 -1.62 26.15 -21.10
CA ASP A 384 -1.74 27.59 -20.88
C ASP A 384 -0.51 28.18 -20.18
N GLU A 385 -0.12 29.42 -20.62
CA GLU A 385 1.08 30.10 -20.14
C GLU A 385 1.02 30.45 -18.65
N THR A 386 -0.17 30.66 -18.10
CA THR A 386 -0.35 31.00 -16.68
C THR A 386 -0.11 29.79 -15.79
N THR A 387 -0.59 28.63 -16.18
CA THR A 387 -0.34 27.35 -15.51
C THR A 387 1.15 26.99 -15.61
N MET A 388 1.75 27.08 -16.80
CA MET A 388 3.18 26.84 -16.98
C MET A 388 4.02 27.71 -16.06
N THR A 389 3.78 29.02 -16.05
CA THR A 389 4.53 29.99 -15.21
C THR A 389 4.38 29.67 -13.73
N ARG A 390 3.20 29.25 -13.29
CA ARG A 390 2.95 28.88 -11.90
C ARG A 390 3.74 27.63 -11.51
N GLU A 391 3.68 26.56 -12.31
CA GLU A 391 4.30 25.27 -12.00
C GLU A 391 5.83 25.34 -12.11
N THR A 392 6.38 26.06 -13.09
CA THR A 392 7.83 26.20 -13.23
C THR A 392 8.46 27.08 -12.15
N ARG A 393 7.74 28.10 -11.66
CA ARG A 393 8.22 29.08 -10.69
C ARG A 393 8.66 28.42 -9.37
N SER A 394 7.85 27.50 -8.84
CA SER A 394 8.17 26.77 -7.59
C SER A 394 9.43 25.93 -7.75
N LEU A 395 9.58 25.25 -8.89
CA LEU A 395 10.74 24.42 -9.20
C LEU A 395 12.00 25.25 -9.38
N HIS A 396 11.96 26.38 -10.14
CA HIS A 396 13.09 27.30 -10.30
C HIS A 396 13.58 27.85 -8.96
N LEU A 397 12.64 28.25 -8.08
CA LEU A 397 12.99 28.75 -6.76
C LEU A 397 13.69 27.66 -5.93
N LEU A 398 13.17 26.43 -5.94
CA LEU A 398 13.80 25.31 -5.19
C LEU A 398 15.20 25.02 -5.72
N CYS A 399 15.37 24.90 -7.03
CA CYS A 399 16.64 24.61 -7.69
C CYS A 399 17.68 25.71 -7.49
N LYS A 400 17.24 26.98 -7.39
CA LYS A 400 18.14 28.09 -7.06
C LYS A 400 18.81 27.91 -5.70
N TYR A 401 18.10 27.37 -4.71
CA TYR A 401 18.64 27.07 -3.37
C TYR A 401 19.34 25.72 -3.30
N ASN A 402 18.98 24.78 -4.16
CA ASN A 402 19.54 23.42 -4.22
C ASN A 402 19.84 23.00 -5.67
N PRO A 403 20.97 23.45 -6.26
CA PRO A 403 21.28 23.21 -7.69
C PRO A 403 21.46 21.75 -8.09
N VAL A 404 21.60 20.85 -7.12
CA VAL A 404 21.78 19.40 -7.37
C VAL A 404 20.43 18.72 -7.69
N ILE A 405 19.32 19.33 -7.26
CA ILE A 405 17.99 18.76 -7.46
C ILE A 405 17.57 18.98 -8.93
N LYS A 406 17.16 17.89 -9.60
CA LYS A 406 16.67 17.92 -10.98
C LYS A 406 15.17 18.25 -10.99
N PRO A 407 14.73 19.36 -11.60
CA PRO A 407 13.31 19.68 -11.71
C PRO A 407 12.65 18.83 -12.80
N LEU A 408 11.38 18.47 -12.57
CA LEU A 408 10.55 17.71 -13.49
C LEU A 408 9.10 18.14 -13.38
N ILE A 409 8.40 18.26 -14.50
CA ILE A 409 6.94 18.44 -14.55
C ILE A 409 6.34 17.15 -15.12
N LEU A 410 5.30 16.66 -14.49
CA LEU A 410 4.50 15.52 -14.96
C LEU A 410 3.14 15.99 -15.41
N THR A 411 2.74 15.58 -16.62
CA THR A 411 1.44 15.89 -17.21
C THR A 411 0.66 14.62 -17.51
N GLN A 412 -0.66 14.72 -17.53
CA GLN A 412 -1.50 13.56 -17.88
C GLN A 412 -1.23 13.10 -19.32
N PHE A 413 -1.16 14.06 -20.23
CA PHE A 413 -1.00 13.81 -21.67
C PHE A 413 0.42 14.14 -22.14
N GLU A 414 0.74 13.72 -23.36
CA GLU A 414 2.01 14.08 -24.02
C GLU A 414 2.15 15.62 -24.13
N PRO A 415 3.24 16.17 -23.64
CA PRO A 415 3.47 17.61 -23.70
C PRO A 415 3.78 18.06 -25.14
N SER A 416 3.22 19.18 -25.57
CA SER A 416 3.53 19.82 -26.85
C SER A 416 4.23 21.15 -26.60
N GLY A 417 5.43 21.34 -27.17
CA GLY A 417 6.18 22.59 -27.05
C GLY A 417 7.64 22.40 -26.60
N LYS A 418 8.32 23.53 -26.41
CA LYS A 418 9.67 23.58 -25.83
C LYS A 418 9.58 24.13 -24.42
N PHE A 419 10.18 23.44 -23.49
CA PHE A 419 10.13 23.78 -22.08
C PHE A 419 11.55 23.96 -21.55
N ASP A 420 11.75 24.86 -20.63
CA ASP A 420 13.02 25.12 -19.92
C ASP A 420 13.25 24.10 -18.79
N ILE A 421 12.20 23.46 -18.31
CA ILE A 421 12.22 22.31 -17.38
C ILE A 421 11.77 21.06 -18.14
N PRO A 422 12.38 19.89 -17.92
CA PRO A 422 11.89 18.63 -18.48
C PRO A 422 10.43 18.39 -18.14
N VAL A 423 9.62 18.03 -19.14
CA VAL A 423 8.22 17.66 -19.00
C VAL A 423 8.04 16.24 -19.52
N LEU A 424 7.41 15.38 -18.74
CA LEU A 424 7.10 14.00 -19.13
C LEU A 424 5.60 13.75 -19.03
N SER A 425 5.10 12.91 -19.95
CA SER A 425 3.77 12.36 -19.78
C SER A 425 3.75 11.37 -18.59
N ILE A 426 2.56 11.19 -17.98
CA ILE A 426 2.41 10.23 -16.89
C ILE A 426 2.74 8.79 -17.35
N LEU A 427 2.46 8.43 -18.59
CA LEU A 427 2.76 7.10 -19.13
C LEU A 427 4.27 6.87 -19.23
N ASP A 428 5.02 7.85 -19.72
CA ASP A 428 6.48 7.76 -19.79
C ASP A 428 7.10 7.69 -18.38
N PHE A 429 6.55 8.44 -17.42
CA PHE A 429 6.98 8.35 -16.03
C PHE A 429 6.68 6.98 -15.41
N MET A 430 5.49 6.40 -15.66
CA MET A 430 5.10 5.07 -15.15
C MET A 430 5.89 3.92 -15.80
N SER A 431 6.58 4.15 -16.92
CA SER A 431 7.52 3.17 -17.50
C SER A 431 8.68 2.86 -16.55
N GLY A 432 9.00 3.78 -15.65
CA GLY A 432 10.09 3.68 -14.67
C GLY A 432 11.49 3.93 -15.26
N GLU A 433 11.61 4.22 -16.56
CA GLU A 433 12.93 4.47 -17.18
C GLU A 433 13.59 5.74 -16.68
N PHE A 434 12.81 6.79 -16.41
CA PHE A 434 13.31 8.05 -15.92
C PHE A 434 13.93 7.95 -14.52
N LEU A 435 13.37 7.14 -13.64
CA LEU A 435 13.80 6.98 -12.25
C LEU A 435 15.08 6.13 -12.11
N ARG A 436 15.50 5.46 -13.19
CA ARG A 436 16.70 4.61 -13.23
C ARG A 436 17.95 5.34 -13.75
N LYS A 437 17.77 6.56 -14.29
CA LYS A 437 18.84 7.45 -14.80
C LYS A 437 19.22 8.49 -13.75
#